data_673b8cce1b85352506a720013d1289a5
#
_entry.id   673b8cce1b85352506a720013d1289a5
#
_cell.length_a   1.000
_cell.length_b   1.000
_cell.length_c   1.000
_cell.angle_alpha   90.00
_cell.angle_beta   90.00
_cell.angle_gamma   90.00
#
_symmetry.space_group_name_H-M   'P 1'
#
loop_
_entity.id
_entity.type
_entity.pdbx_description
1 polymer ?
#
loop_
_entity_poly.entity_id
_entity_poly.type
_entity_poly.pdbx_seq_one_letter_code
_entity_poly.pdbx_strand_id
1 'polypeptide(L)'
;MLFRSFLDEDLFHLNMIEPSDVSIFPDQTAFIERLTKRGVKNPTLNVPGTSIEIGPHEFTVTHPGSLESVMEPFTNKKNYLHRYQSDWSDWLNRERTSWPKDTTDLVTTLQAWWEPLFVLSPTLRQAIGGSCRIESGKADLRIDFFAGQVRPFSGEHFRYRFTIPRPLLEKVVGERCVDWSNSLFLSCRFSAWREGEFNEFLYNFFKSLSVERIRRAEDAARRRMGAQEELSDEIELGDFIMQRKCPHRSADLSQFGVIEGDYVVCTLHGWKFRTADGSCLNAEDRSLSIRPRV
;
A
#
# COMPACT_ATOMS: atom_id res chain seq x y z
N MET A 1 -2.78 10.65 -8.63
CA MET A 1 -3.20 9.43 -7.93
C MET A 1 -3.64 8.43 -8.99
N LEU A 2 -2.86 7.42 -9.23
CA LEU A 2 -3.13 6.43 -10.27
C LEU A 2 -4.32 5.57 -9.87
N PHE A 3 -5.47 5.86 -10.45
CA PHE A 3 -6.44 4.82 -10.66
C PHE A 3 -5.88 3.90 -11.75
N ARG A 4 -5.00 2.98 -11.37
CA ARG A 4 -4.82 1.80 -12.18
C ARG A 4 -6.22 1.21 -12.33
N SER A 5 -6.67 1.05 -13.53
CA SER A 5 -7.87 0.28 -13.82
C SER A 5 -7.70 -1.06 -13.12
N PHE A 6 -8.66 -1.51 -12.32
CA PHE A 6 -8.60 -2.85 -11.72
C PHE A 6 -8.57 -3.97 -12.76
N LEU A 7 -8.80 -3.63 -14.02
CA LEU A 7 -8.55 -4.49 -15.17
C LEU A 7 -7.05 -4.77 -15.38
N ASP A 8 -6.18 -3.84 -14.97
CA ASP A 8 -4.71 -4.01 -15.13
C ASP A 8 -4.10 -5.04 -14.18
N GLU A 9 -4.74 -5.33 -13.05
CA GLU A 9 -4.26 -6.37 -12.12
C GLU A 9 -4.22 -7.74 -12.81
N ASP A 10 -5.22 -8.05 -13.62
CA ASP A 10 -5.28 -9.31 -14.35
C ASP A 10 -4.25 -9.39 -15.50
N LEU A 11 -3.79 -8.24 -15.99
CA LEU A 11 -2.76 -8.16 -17.04
C LEU A 11 -1.34 -8.34 -16.52
N PHE A 12 -1.09 -7.97 -15.29
CA PHE A 12 0.21 -8.20 -14.65
C PHE A 12 0.45 -9.68 -14.33
N HIS A 13 -0.59 -10.44 -14.13
CA HIS A 13 -0.56 -11.90 -14.12
C HIS A 13 -0.60 -12.44 -15.54
N LEU A 14 0.44 -12.20 -16.32
CA LEU A 14 0.55 -12.50 -17.75
C LEU A 14 0.15 -13.92 -18.21
N ASN A 15 -0.25 -14.76 -17.29
CA ASN A 15 -0.79 -16.09 -17.51
C ASN A 15 -2.18 -16.27 -16.88
N MET A 16 -2.73 -15.24 -16.24
CA MET A 16 -4.02 -15.30 -15.57
C MET A 16 -5.01 -14.37 -16.27
N ILE A 17 -5.98 -14.96 -16.90
CA ILE A 17 -7.08 -14.26 -17.56
C ILE A 17 -8.28 -14.20 -16.63
N GLU A 18 -8.27 -14.97 -15.55
CA GLU A 18 -9.34 -14.99 -14.57
C GLU A 18 -9.04 -14.02 -13.43
N PRO A 19 -10.08 -13.30 -12.95
CA PRO A 19 -9.93 -12.42 -11.79
C PRO A 19 -9.40 -13.19 -10.59
N SER A 20 -8.43 -12.63 -9.90
CA SER A 20 -7.99 -13.17 -8.63
C SER A 20 -9.14 -13.08 -7.62
N ASP A 21 -9.57 -14.19 -7.05
CA ASP A 21 -10.54 -14.24 -5.95
C ASP A 21 -10.06 -13.50 -4.70
N VAL A 22 -8.79 -13.10 -4.69
CA VAL A 22 -8.14 -12.40 -3.58
C VAL A 22 -8.36 -10.88 -3.64
N SER A 23 -8.72 -10.33 -4.81
CA SER A 23 -8.97 -8.89 -4.92
C SER A 23 -10.27 -8.49 -4.23
N ILE A 24 -10.17 -7.51 -3.29
CA ILE A 24 -11.34 -6.94 -2.62
C ILE A 24 -12.25 -6.20 -3.62
N PHE A 25 -11.65 -5.64 -4.67
CA PHE A 25 -12.30 -4.90 -5.75
C PHE A 25 -11.76 -5.42 -7.08
N PRO A 26 -12.39 -6.43 -7.67
CA PRO A 26 -11.92 -7.03 -8.92
C PRO A 26 -11.95 -6.05 -10.10
N ASP A 27 -12.80 -5.01 -10.04
CA ASP A 27 -12.88 -3.93 -11.02
C ASP A 27 -13.63 -2.71 -10.49
N GLN A 28 -13.71 -1.64 -11.29
CA GLN A 28 -14.38 -0.40 -10.90
C GLN A 28 -15.88 -0.58 -10.67
N THR A 29 -16.54 -1.49 -11.37
CA THR A 29 -18.00 -1.72 -11.20
C THR A 29 -18.28 -2.34 -9.83
N ALA A 30 -17.50 -3.30 -9.39
CA ALA A 30 -17.60 -3.87 -8.04
C ALA A 30 -17.32 -2.82 -6.95
N PHE A 31 -16.40 -1.91 -7.19
CA PHE A 31 -16.15 -0.79 -6.28
C PHE A 31 -17.33 0.18 -6.20
N ILE A 32 -17.90 0.56 -7.36
CA ILE A 32 -19.11 1.42 -7.45
C ILE A 32 -20.28 0.79 -6.70
N GLU A 33 -20.53 -0.51 -6.89
CA GLU A 33 -21.59 -1.22 -6.15
C GLU A 33 -21.42 -1.13 -4.63
N ARG A 34 -20.19 -1.28 -4.13
CA ARG A 34 -19.90 -1.16 -2.70
C ARG A 34 -20.09 0.25 -2.19
N LEU A 35 -19.69 1.27 -2.95
CA LEU A 35 -19.93 2.67 -2.62
C LEU A 35 -21.43 2.97 -2.55
N THR A 36 -22.20 2.51 -3.52
CA THR A 36 -23.66 2.65 -3.56
C THR A 36 -24.32 2.00 -2.35
N LYS A 37 -23.92 0.75 -2.02
CA LYS A 37 -24.40 0.05 -0.81
C LYS A 37 -24.09 0.77 0.50
N ARG A 38 -23.06 1.62 0.52
CA ARG A 38 -22.67 2.46 1.66
C ARG A 38 -23.30 3.86 1.63
N GLY A 39 -24.22 4.13 0.71
CA GLY A 39 -24.94 5.39 0.60
C GLY A 39 -24.15 6.52 -0.06
N VAL A 40 -23.02 6.24 -0.72
CA VAL A 40 -22.32 7.24 -1.52
C VAL A 40 -23.19 7.63 -2.69
N LYS A 41 -23.50 8.93 -2.81
CA LYS A 41 -24.32 9.46 -3.89
C LYS A 41 -23.50 9.58 -5.18
N ASN A 42 -24.09 9.16 -6.30
CA ASN A 42 -23.54 9.31 -7.66
C ASN A 42 -22.09 8.82 -7.84
N PRO A 43 -21.73 7.60 -7.37
CA PRO A 43 -20.43 7.05 -7.68
C PRO A 43 -20.34 6.84 -9.20
N THR A 44 -19.23 7.28 -9.80
CA THR A 44 -19.10 7.37 -11.25
C THR A 44 -17.96 6.51 -11.75
N LEU A 45 -18.20 5.83 -12.86
CA LEU A 45 -17.18 5.10 -13.60
C LEU A 45 -16.19 6.07 -14.24
N ASN A 46 -14.90 5.82 -14.06
CA ASN A 46 -13.84 6.65 -14.62
C ASN A 46 -12.92 5.80 -15.51
N VAL A 47 -13.24 5.75 -16.80
CA VAL A 47 -12.42 5.08 -17.81
C VAL A 47 -11.49 6.08 -18.53
N PRO A 48 -10.42 5.63 -19.19
CA PRO A 48 -9.57 6.52 -19.99
C PRO A 48 -10.38 7.35 -20.99
N GLY A 49 -10.16 8.66 -21.01
CA GLY A 49 -10.92 9.60 -21.85
C GLY A 49 -12.19 10.16 -21.20
N THR A 50 -12.56 9.73 -19.98
CA THR A 50 -13.64 10.36 -19.23
C THR A 50 -13.26 11.77 -18.80
N SER A 51 -14.13 12.73 -19.06
CA SER A 51 -14.05 14.11 -18.60
C SER A 51 -15.01 14.35 -17.46
N ILE A 52 -14.58 15.05 -16.42
CA ILE A 52 -15.41 15.43 -15.27
C ILE A 52 -15.31 16.95 -15.10
N GLU A 53 -16.41 17.65 -15.32
CA GLU A 53 -16.54 19.05 -15.07
C GLU A 53 -17.16 19.28 -13.68
N ILE A 54 -16.46 20.00 -12.81
CA ILE A 54 -16.88 20.21 -11.42
C ILE A 54 -17.35 21.64 -11.27
N GLY A 55 -18.66 21.81 -11.01
CA GLY A 55 -19.27 23.08 -10.63
C GLY A 55 -19.38 23.25 -9.12
N PRO A 56 -19.91 24.40 -8.64
CA PRO A 56 -20.03 24.69 -7.22
C PRO A 56 -20.95 23.72 -6.45
N HIS A 57 -21.95 23.14 -7.11
CA HIS A 57 -22.99 22.30 -6.49
C HIS A 57 -23.22 20.96 -7.20
N GLU A 58 -22.63 20.78 -8.38
CA GLU A 58 -22.83 19.60 -9.21
C GLU A 58 -21.59 19.27 -10.00
N PHE A 59 -21.55 18.08 -10.56
CA PHE A 59 -20.52 17.69 -11.53
C PHE A 59 -21.17 16.98 -12.71
N THR A 60 -20.59 17.16 -13.89
CA THR A 60 -21.02 16.53 -15.13
C THR A 60 -19.94 15.55 -15.59
N VAL A 61 -20.33 14.33 -15.93
CA VAL A 61 -19.41 13.30 -16.42
C VAL A 61 -19.70 13.03 -17.88
N THR A 62 -18.68 13.10 -18.69
CA THR A 62 -18.74 12.79 -20.11
C THR A 62 -17.78 11.66 -20.43
N HIS A 63 -18.30 10.55 -20.90
CA HIS A 63 -17.51 9.41 -21.33
C HIS A 63 -17.11 9.51 -22.81
N PRO A 64 -16.00 8.84 -23.24
CA PRO A 64 -15.48 8.92 -24.61
C PRO A 64 -16.35 8.22 -25.66
N GLY A 65 -17.44 7.56 -25.27
CA GLY A 65 -18.37 6.84 -26.14
C GLY A 65 -19.72 6.58 -25.48
N SER A 66 -20.53 5.72 -26.10
CA SER A 66 -21.79 5.28 -25.49
C SER A 66 -21.54 4.54 -24.18
N LEU A 67 -22.53 4.56 -23.27
CA LEU A 67 -22.45 3.81 -22.02
C LEU A 67 -22.22 2.32 -22.25
N GLU A 68 -22.82 1.75 -23.28
CA GLU A 68 -22.62 0.34 -23.67
C GLU A 68 -21.15 0.08 -24.03
N SER A 69 -20.56 0.92 -24.84
CA SER A 69 -19.14 0.81 -25.24
C SER A 69 -18.19 0.96 -24.05
N VAL A 70 -18.50 1.86 -23.10
CA VAL A 70 -17.72 2.08 -21.88
C VAL A 70 -17.85 0.90 -20.91
N MET A 71 -19.02 0.24 -20.88
CA MET A 71 -19.28 -0.91 -20.00
C MET A 71 -18.77 -2.25 -20.58
N GLU A 72 -18.55 -2.34 -21.89
CA GLU A 72 -18.12 -3.60 -22.53
C GLU A 72 -16.92 -4.27 -21.88
N PRO A 73 -15.83 -3.55 -21.55
CA PRO A 73 -14.67 -4.16 -20.88
C PRO A 73 -14.98 -4.82 -19.53
N PHE A 74 -16.01 -4.37 -18.83
CA PHE A 74 -16.42 -4.89 -17.53
C PHE A 74 -17.44 -6.03 -17.65
N THR A 75 -18.39 -5.91 -18.58
CA THR A 75 -19.43 -6.92 -18.80
C THR A 75 -18.89 -8.15 -19.54
N ASN A 76 -17.90 -7.96 -20.39
CA ASN A 76 -17.22 -9.01 -21.17
C ASN A 76 -15.73 -9.09 -20.84
N LYS A 77 -15.42 -9.01 -19.55
CA LYS A 77 -14.06 -8.87 -19.01
C LYS A 77 -13.10 -9.93 -19.57
N LYS A 78 -13.49 -11.19 -19.58
CA LYS A 78 -12.63 -12.29 -20.08
C LYS A 78 -12.18 -12.06 -21.53
N ASN A 79 -13.10 -11.73 -22.42
CA ASN A 79 -12.76 -11.49 -23.82
C ASN A 79 -11.97 -10.19 -24.01
N TYR A 80 -12.28 -9.16 -23.24
CA TYR A 80 -11.49 -7.92 -23.24
C TYR A 80 -10.03 -8.19 -22.85
N LEU A 81 -9.79 -8.91 -21.76
CA LEU A 81 -8.46 -9.24 -21.29
C LEU A 81 -7.69 -10.12 -22.27
N HIS A 82 -8.35 -11.07 -22.92
CA HIS A 82 -7.73 -11.88 -23.98
C HIS A 82 -7.26 -11.02 -25.15
N ARG A 83 -8.12 -10.12 -25.66
CA ARG A 83 -7.75 -9.19 -26.74
C ARG A 83 -6.58 -8.31 -26.31
N TYR A 84 -6.67 -7.68 -25.15
CA TYR A 84 -5.62 -6.82 -24.62
C TYR A 84 -4.29 -7.58 -24.46
N GLN A 85 -4.31 -8.80 -23.92
CA GLN A 85 -3.12 -9.62 -23.81
C GLN A 85 -2.53 -9.97 -25.19
N SER A 86 -3.38 -10.27 -26.16
CA SER A 86 -2.95 -10.52 -27.54
C SER A 86 -2.29 -9.29 -28.17
N ASP A 87 -2.92 -8.13 -28.03
CA ASP A 87 -2.43 -6.86 -28.62
C ASP A 87 -1.08 -6.45 -28.02
N TRP A 88 -0.83 -6.77 -26.74
CA TRP A 88 0.42 -6.42 -26.05
C TRP A 88 1.45 -7.54 -26.02
N SER A 89 1.15 -8.71 -26.55
CA SER A 89 1.99 -9.92 -26.47
C SER A 89 3.42 -9.69 -26.99
N ASP A 90 3.56 -9.03 -28.12
CA ASP A 90 4.88 -8.76 -28.74
C ASP A 90 5.71 -7.80 -27.90
N TRP A 91 5.09 -6.77 -27.36
CA TRP A 91 5.77 -5.83 -26.46
C TRP A 91 6.21 -6.53 -25.17
N LEU A 92 5.33 -7.32 -24.57
CA LEU A 92 5.61 -8.07 -23.35
C LEU A 92 6.73 -9.08 -23.55
N ASN A 93 6.77 -9.75 -24.70
CA ASN A 93 7.83 -10.71 -25.03
C ASN A 93 9.18 -10.00 -25.24
N ARG A 94 9.20 -8.84 -25.91
CA ARG A 94 10.40 -8.01 -26.04
C ARG A 94 10.91 -7.56 -24.68
N GLU A 95 10.01 -7.05 -23.82
CA GLU A 95 10.36 -6.61 -22.46
C GLU A 95 10.97 -7.75 -21.64
N ARG A 96 10.31 -8.91 -21.61
CA ARG A 96 10.83 -10.10 -20.92
C ARG A 96 12.18 -10.60 -21.47
N THR A 97 12.35 -10.50 -22.77
CA THR A 97 13.61 -10.96 -23.41
C THR A 97 14.77 -10.03 -23.10
N SER A 98 14.49 -8.73 -22.83
CA SER A 98 15.49 -7.74 -22.45
C SER A 98 15.98 -7.88 -21.00
N TRP A 99 15.26 -8.62 -20.16
CA TRP A 99 15.62 -8.75 -18.76
C TRP A 99 16.89 -9.61 -18.57
N PRO A 100 17.72 -9.30 -17.55
CA PRO A 100 18.91 -10.08 -17.23
C PRO A 100 18.59 -11.57 -17.00
N LYS A 101 19.50 -12.43 -17.40
CA LYS A 101 19.35 -13.88 -17.25
C LYS A 101 20.48 -14.45 -16.41
N ASP A 102 20.19 -14.76 -15.13
CA ASP A 102 21.09 -15.49 -14.21
C ASP A 102 22.56 -14.99 -14.16
N THR A 103 22.78 -13.69 -14.36
CA THR A 103 24.12 -13.09 -14.47
C THR A 103 24.60 -12.43 -13.18
N THR A 104 23.68 -12.17 -12.25
CA THR A 104 23.99 -11.39 -11.04
C THR A 104 24.19 -12.31 -9.84
N ASP A 105 25.30 -12.14 -9.12
CA ASP A 105 25.42 -12.63 -7.74
C ASP A 105 24.52 -11.78 -6.85
N LEU A 106 23.29 -12.28 -6.65
CA LEU A 106 22.28 -11.59 -5.86
C LEU A 106 22.66 -11.48 -4.40
N VAL A 107 23.36 -12.45 -3.83
CA VAL A 107 23.79 -12.41 -2.42
C VAL A 107 24.69 -11.22 -2.21
N THR A 108 25.81 -11.18 -2.92
CA THR A 108 26.80 -10.10 -2.80
C THR A 108 26.18 -8.74 -3.15
N THR A 109 25.35 -8.68 -4.19
CA THR A 109 24.72 -7.42 -4.60
C THR A 109 23.75 -6.89 -3.54
N LEU A 110 22.93 -7.76 -2.96
CA LEU A 110 21.98 -7.36 -1.91
C LEU A 110 22.68 -7.09 -0.57
N GLN A 111 23.75 -7.81 -0.23
CA GLN A 111 24.59 -7.47 0.92
C GLN A 111 25.13 -6.05 0.81
N ALA A 112 25.78 -5.73 -0.29
CA ALA A 112 26.36 -4.40 -0.52
C ALA A 112 25.29 -3.28 -0.52
N TRP A 113 24.05 -3.60 -0.89
CA TRP A 113 22.97 -2.62 -0.94
C TRP A 113 22.19 -2.52 0.37
N TRP A 114 21.76 -3.65 0.96
CA TRP A 114 20.81 -3.65 2.07
C TRP A 114 21.45 -3.68 3.46
N GLU A 115 22.63 -4.30 3.63
CA GLU A 115 23.25 -4.37 4.94
C GLU A 115 23.60 -2.98 5.51
N PRO A 116 24.07 -1.99 4.70
CA PRO A 116 24.19 -0.62 5.17
C PRO A 116 22.85 0.01 5.61
N LEU A 117 21.73 -0.37 4.96
CA LEU A 117 20.40 0.10 5.35
C LEU A 117 19.94 -0.53 6.67
N PHE A 118 20.31 -1.79 6.92
CA PHE A 118 20.03 -2.45 8.20
C PHE A 118 20.73 -1.78 9.37
N VAL A 119 21.96 -1.31 9.18
CA VAL A 119 22.68 -0.54 10.21
C VAL A 119 21.92 0.75 10.57
N LEU A 120 21.30 1.39 9.59
CA LEU A 120 20.52 2.63 9.76
C LEU A 120 19.10 2.43 10.31
N SER A 121 18.62 1.18 10.46
CA SER A 121 17.25 0.90 10.80
C SER A 121 17.07 -0.18 11.88
N PRO A 122 17.71 -0.04 13.04
CA PRO A 122 17.67 -1.07 14.09
C PRO A 122 16.28 -1.29 14.68
N THR A 123 15.51 -0.24 14.94
CA THR A 123 14.14 -0.35 15.47
C THR A 123 13.18 -0.95 14.44
N LEU A 124 13.28 -0.52 13.20
CA LEU A 124 12.46 -1.08 12.10
C LEU A 124 12.72 -2.58 11.94
N ARG A 125 14.00 -3.02 11.96
CA ARG A 125 14.36 -4.44 11.90
C ARG A 125 13.79 -5.25 13.07
N GLN A 126 13.90 -4.73 14.27
CA GLN A 126 13.32 -5.36 15.47
C GLN A 126 11.80 -5.50 15.33
N ALA A 127 11.11 -4.47 14.84
CA ALA A 127 9.66 -4.45 14.64
C ALA A 127 9.21 -5.41 13.53
N ILE A 128 10.02 -5.66 12.50
CA ILE A 128 9.77 -6.70 11.50
C ILE A 128 9.76 -8.08 12.16
N GLY A 129 10.71 -8.35 13.03
CA GLY A 129 10.75 -9.56 13.84
C GLY A 129 10.81 -10.84 13.03
N GLY A 130 12.01 -11.31 12.71
CA GLY A 130 12.20 -12.59 12.01
C GLY A 130 13.02 -12.47 10.73
N SER A 131 12.79 -13.36 9.79
CA SER A 131 13.50 -13.40 8.52
C SER A 131 12.55 -13.56 7.35
N CYS A 132 12.99 -13.11 6.19
CA CYS A 132 12.31 -13.27 4.92
C CYS A 132 13.15 -14.15 4.00
N ARG A 133 12.54 -15.20 3.44
CA ARG A 133 13.11 -16.01 2.38
C ARG A 133 12.71 -15.42 1.03
N ILE A 134 13.67 -15.26 0.12
CA ILE A 134 13.42 -14.91 -1.28
C ILE A 134 13.82 -16.10 -2.14
N GLU A 135 12.83 -16.76 -2.72
CA GLU A 135 13.00 -17.83 -3.71
C GLU A 135 12.99 -17.25 -5.11
N SER A 136 14.04 -17.46 -5.89
CA SER A 136 14.13 -16.91 -7.25
C SER A 136 14.93 -17.81 -8.18
N GLY A 137 14.27 -18.79 -8.77
CA GLY A 137 14.92 -19.80 -9.59
C GLY A 137 15.92 -20.62 -8.78
N LYS A 138 17.21 -20.56 -9.15
CA LYS A 138 18.28 -21.24 -8.41
C LYS A 138 18.79 -20.43 -7.21
N ALA A 139 18.43 -19.15 -7.10
CA ALA A 139 18.78 -18.32 -5.97
C ALA A 139 17.75 -18.49 -4.86
N ASP A 140 18.22 -18.84 -3.69
CA ASP A 140 17.43 -19.00 -2.48
C ASP A 140 18.13 -18.21 -1.39
N LEU A 141 17.52 -17.11 -0.97
CA LEU A 141 18.14 -16.11 -0.13
C LEU A 141 17.39 -15.97 1.19
N ARG A 142 18.13 -15.72 2.24
CA ARG A 142 17.61 -15.32 3.55
C ARG A 142 17.99 -13.88 3.85
N ILE A 143 17.00 -13.09 4.17
CA ILE A 143 17.14 -11.77 4.79
C ILE A 143 16.89 -11.96 6.28
N ASP A 144 17.92 -11.87 7.09
CA ASP A 144 17.83 -11.97 8.53
C ASP A 144 17.74 -10.57 9.13
N PHE A 145 16.54 -10.14 9.51
CA PHE A 145 16.34 -8.81 10.07
C PHE A 145 16.90 -8.66 11.48
N PHE A 146 17.03 -9.74 12.26
CA PHE A 146 17.68 -9.66 13.57
C PHE A 146 19.19 -9.48 13.45
N ALA A 147 19.82 -10.31 12.62
CA ALA A 147 21.25 -10.20 12.37
C ALA A 147 21.63 -8.99 11.50
N GLY A 148 20.68 -8.48 10.70
CA GLY A 148 20.94 -7.44 9.70
C GLY A 148 21.80 -7.93 8.55
N GLN A 149 21.53 -9.13 8.05
CA GLN A 149 22.35 -9.80 7.04
C GLN A 149 21.52 -10.41 5.92
N VAL A 150 22.09 -10.42 4.72
CA VAL A 150 21.60 -11.18 3.59
C VAL A 150 22.54 -12.34 3.33
N ARG A 151 22.03 -13.54 3.21
CA ARG A 151 22.85 -14.74 2.99
C ARG A 151 22.08 -15.80 2.18
N PRO A 152 22.76 -16.82 1.64
CA PRO A 152 22.07 -17.99 1.08
C PRO A 152 21.17 -18.63 2.14
N PHE A 153 20.01 -19.12 1.71
CA PHE A 153 19.11 -19.86 2.57
C PHE A 153 19.64 -21.29 2.74
N SER A 154 19.63 -21.81 3.97
CA SER A 154 20.16 -23.16 4.32
C SER A 154 19.11 -24.03 5.05
N GLY A 155 17.82 -23.72 4.91
CA GLY A 155 16.74 -24.51 5.51
C GLY A 155 16.22 -24.01 6.84
N GLU A 156 16.63 -22.83 7.30
CA GLU A 156 16.21 -22.26 8.58
C GLU A 156 14.77 -21.79 8.55
N HIS A 157 14.16 -21.66 9.72
CA HIS A 157 12.83 -21.08 9.87
C HIS A 157 12.79 -19.64 9.34
N PHE A 158 11.69 -19.29 8.66
CA PHE A 158 11.43 -17.95 8.17
C PHE A 158 9.96 -17.57 8.45
N ARG A 159 9.72 -16.30 8.68
CA ARG A 159 8.38 -15.77 8.93
C ARG A 159 7.70 -15.25 7.65
N TYR A 160 8.49 -14.88 6.66
CA TYR A 160 8.02 -14.30 5.41
C TYR A 160 8.70 -15.01 4.24
N ARG A 161 7.98 -15.13 3.11
CA ARG A 161 8.54 -15.66 1.88
C ARG A 161 8.02 -14.88 0.68
N PHE A 162 8.93 -14.55 -0.23
CA PHE A 162 8.63 -14.07 -1.57
C PHE A 162 9.19 -15.04 -2.58
N THR A 163 8.34 -15.48 -3.52
CA THR A 163 8.75 -16.30 -4.67
C THR A 163 8.67 -15.40 -5.89
N ILE A 164 9.82 -14.99 -6.42
CA ILE A 164 9.96 -13.96 -7.46
C ILE A 164 10.63 -14.59 -8.68
N PRO A 165 10.11 -14.43 -9.92
CA PRO A 165 10.81 -14.86 -11.12
C PRO A 165 12.22 -14.27 -11.19
N ARG A 166 13.23 -15.11 -11.46
CA ARG A 166 14.64 -14.72 -11.44
C ARG A 166 14.93 -13.46 -12.29
N PRO A 167 14.49 -13.39 -13.56
CA PRO A 167 14.75 -12.21 -14.39
C PRO A 167 14.13 -10.92 -13.82
N LEU A 168 12.96 -11.03 -13.19
CA LEU A 168 12.30 -9.88 -12.55
C LEU A 168 13.08 -9.41 -11.33
N LEU A 169 13.56 -10.34 -10.49
CA LEU A 169 14.37 -9.97 -9.33
C LEU A 169 15.70 -9.31 -9.78
N GLU A 170 16.38 -9.86 -10.77
CA GLU A 170 17.60 -9.25 -11.30
C GLU A 170 17.38 -7.86 -11.89
N LYS A 171 16.25 -7.65 -12.57
CA LYS A 171 15.88 -6.34 -13.10
C LYS A 171 15.71 -5.31 -11.97
N VAL A 172 14.87 -5.60 -10.96
CA VAL A 172 14.62 -4.65 -9.87
C VAL A 172 15.83 -4.40 -8.99
N VAL A 173 16.70 -5.41 -8.84
CA VAL A 173 17.98 -5.28 -8.10
C VAL A 173 19.00 -4.50 -8.93
N GLY A 174 19.14 -4.81 -10.21
CA GLY A 174 20.07 -4.12 -11.11
C GLY A 174 19.73 -2.64 -11.29
N GLU A 175 18.46 -2.30 -11.37
CA GLU A 175 17.97 -0.92 -11.43
C GLU A 175 17.97 -0.22 -10.06
N ARG A 176 18.32 -0.93 -8.99
CA ARG A 176 18.26 -0.45 -7.61
C ARG A 176 16.92 0.23 -7.29
N CYS A 177 15.83 -0.45 -7.65
CA CYS A 177 14.49 0.04 -7.38
C CYS A 177 14.27 0.25 -5.89
N VAL A 178 14.25 1.50 -5.44
CA VAL A 178 14.19 1.86 -4.01
C VAL A 178 12.82 1.68 -3.37
N ASP A 179 11.79 1.44 -4.17
CA ASP A 179 10.41 1.26 -3.74
C ASP A 179 9.81 0.03 -4.41
N TRP A 180 9.94 -1.13 -3.75
CA TRP A 180 9.39 -2.38 -4.27
C TRP A 180 7.88 -2.44 -4.21
N SER A 181 7.23 -1.57 -3.41
CA SER A 181 5.78 -1.52 -3.40
C SER A 181 5.21 -1.08 -4.75
N ASN A 182 5.88 -0.13 -5.41
CA ASN A 182 5.47 0.36 -6.72
C ASN A 182 6.07 -0.44 -7.88
N SER A 183 7.32 -0.89 -7.76
CA SER A 183 8.01 -1.58 -8.86
C SER A 183 7.74 -3.08 -8.92
N LEU A 184 7.42 -3.72 -7.79
CA LEU A 184 7.25 -5.16 -7.70
C LEU A 184 5.90 -5.57 -7.10
N PHE A 185 5.52 -5.08 -5.91
CA PHE A 185 4.33 -5.59 -5.22
C PHE A 185 3.03 -5.26 -5.95
N LEU A 186 2.89 -4.05 -6.51
CA LEU A 186 1.72 -3.67 -7.31
C LEU A 186 1.67 -4.36 -8.67
N SER A 187 2.76 -5.00 -9.10
CA SER A 187 2.77 -5.75 -10.35
C SER A 187 2.12 -7.12 -10.24
N CYS A 188 1.94 -7.61 -9.01
CA CYS A 188 1.42 -8.96 -8.72
C CYS A 188 2.17 -10.11 -9.44
N ARG A 189 3.43 -9.89 -9.89
CA ARG A 189 4.23 -10.87 -10.64
C ARG A 189 5.04 -11.80 -9.75
N PHE A 190 4.70 -11.91 -8.48
CA PHE A 190 5.35 -12.73 -7.49
C PHE A 190 4.33 -13.29 -6.51
N SER A 191 4.72 -14.33 -5.78
CA SER A 191 3.92 -14.86 -4.68
C SER A 191 4.50 -14.42 -3.35
N ALA A 192 3.64 -14.09 -2.39
CA ALA A 192 4.03 -13.78 -1.03
C ALA A 192 3.31 -14.70 -0.04
N TRP A 193 4.05 -15.10 0.99
CA TRP A 193 3.52 -15.87 2.10
C TRP A 193 4.05 -15.30 3.42
N ARG A 194 3.24 -15.37 4.46
CA ARG A 194 3.63 -14.98 5.81
C ARG A 194 3.05 -15.91 6.86
N GLU A 195 3.76 -16.02 7.95
CA GLU A 195 3.27 -16.58 9.18
C GLU A 195 2.66 -15.47 10.05
N GLY A 196 1.39 -15.64 10.47
CA GLY A 196 0.67 -14.69 11.30
C GLY A 196 0.15 -13.46 10.56
N GLU A 197 -0.06 -12.38 11.32
CA GLU A 197 -0.71 -11.17 10.85
C GLU A 197 0.18 -10.34 9.90
N PHE A 198 -0.46 -9.40 9.18
CA PHE A 198 0.25 -8.46 8.32
C PHE A 198 1.21 -7.59 9.13
N ASN A 199 2.46 -7.56 8.69
CA ASN A 199 3.49 -6.72 9.31
C ASN A 199 3.79 -5.51 8.41
N GLU A 200 3.31 -4.35 8.81
CA GLU A 200 3.54 -3.11 8.07
C GLU A 200 5.00 -2.65 8.05
N PHE A 201 5.81 -3.04 9.05
CA PHE A 201 7.22 -2.69 9.09
C PHE A 201 8.02 -3.41 8.02
N LEU A 202 7.66 -4.68 7.71
CA LEU A 202 8.21 -5.40 6.56
C LEU A 202 7.87 -4.68 5.25
N TYR A 203 6.61 -4.27 5.08
CA TYR A 203 6.19 -3.50 3.91
C TYR A 203 6.94 -2.17 3.80
N ASN A 204 7.08 -1.45 4.93
CA ASN A 204 7.80 -0.18 4.98
C ASN A 204 9.29 -0.34 4.67
N PHE A 205 9.94 -1.45 5.05
CA PHE A 205 11.30 -1.75 4.66
C PHE A 205 11.43 -1.83 3.13
N PHE A 206 10.64 -2.68 2.48
CA PHE A 206 10.68 -2.85 1.02
C PHE A 206 10.24 -1.61 0.22
N LYS A 207 9.56 -0.67 0.85
CA LYS A 207 9.24 0.64 0.30
C LYS A 207 10.37 1.67 0.44
N SER A 208 11.41 1.36 1.22
CA SER A 208 12.38 2.33 1.74
C SER A 208 13.84 1.92 1.52
N LEU A 209 14.16 1.38 0.35
CA LEU A 209 15.48 0.81 0.03
C LEU A 209 16.52 1.87 -0.41
N SER A 210 16.50 3.06 0.20
CA SER A 210 17.55 4.08 0.09
C SER A 210 17.85 4.70 1.45
N VAL A 211 19.02 5.31 1.61
CA VAL A 211 19.46 5.92 2.87
C VAL A 211 18.44 6.93 3.40
N GLU A 212 17.92 7.80 2.52
CA GLU A 212 16.94 8.81 2.91
C GLU A 212 15.62 8.18 3.36
N ARG A 213 15.11 7.24 2.58
CA ARG A 213 13.82 6.58 2.86
C ARG A 213 13.89 5.69 4.08
N ILE A 214 14.99 4.93 4.26
CA ILE A 214 15.13 4.02 5.41
C ILE A 214 15.23 4.78 6.73
N ARG A 215 15.87 5.96 6.76
CA ARG A 215 15.91 6.83 7.95
C ARG A 215 14.50 7.29 8.32
N ARG A 216 13.69 7.71 7.36
CA ARG A 216 12.29 8.09 7.61
C ARG A 216 11.45 6.91 8.12
N ALA A 217 11.67 5.70 7.57
CA ALA A 217 11.01 4.49 8.03
C ALA A 217 11.44 4.10 9.46
N GLU A 218 12.73 4.25 9.78
CA GLU A 218 13.25 4.06 11.14
C GLU A 218 12.64 5.06 12.14
N ASP A 219 12.57 6.35 11.77
CA ASP A 219 11.96 7.36 12.63
C ASP A 219 10.46 7.09 12.85
N ALA A 220 9.77 6.60 11.82
CA ALA A 220 8.38 6.18 11.94
C ALA A 220 8.22 4.95 12.84
N ALA A 221 9.13 3.97 12.74
CA ALA A 221 9.15 2.80 13.59
C ALA A 221 9.41 3.17 15.05
N ARG A 222 10.39 4.03 15.32
CA ARG A 222 10.68 4.53 16.68
C ARG A 222 9.45 5.21 17.30
N ARG A 223 8.82 6.12 16.58
CA ARG A 223 7.60 6.79 17.08
C ARG A 223 6.50 5.79 17.39
N ARG A 224 6.34 4.77 16.55
CA ARG A 224 5.26 3.78 16.72
C ARG A 224 5.54 2.76 17.81
N MET A 225 6.79 2.32 17.93
CA MET A 225 7.23 1.42 19.01
C MET A 225 7.32 2.15 20.36
N GLY A 226 7.89 3.37 20.40
CA GLY A 226 7.89 4.20 21.60
C GLY A 226 6.51 4.66 22.04
N ALA A 227 5.59 4.86 21.08
CA ALA A 227 4.19 5.14 21.38
C ALA A 227 3.45 3.98 22.08
N GLN A 228 3.96 2.76 21.98
CA GLN A 228 3.40 1.62 22.72
C GLN A 228 3.87 1.56 24.19
N GLU A 229 4.98 2.23 24.54
CA GLU A 229 5.54 2.15 25.89
C GLU A 229 5.11 3.28 26.84
N GLU A 230 4.65 4.45 26.33
CA GLU A 230 4.41 5.64 27.18
C GLU A 230 3.16 6.49 26.85
N LEU A 231 2.38 6.17 25.87
CA LEU A 231 1.26 7.04 25.53
C LEU A 231 -0.03 6.59 26.22
N SER A 232 -0.51 7.39 27.17
CA SER A 232 -1.89 7.28 27.65
C SER A 232 -2.85 7.35 26.45
N ASP A 233 -3.93 6.58 26.48
CA ASP A 233 -5.00 6.62 25.45
C ASP A 233 -5.67 7.99 25.40
N GLU A 234 -5.37 8.87 26.35
CA GLU A 234 -5.85 10.24 26.46
C GLU A 234 -4.72 11.26 26.35
N ILE A 235 -5.07 12.42 25.85
CA ILE A 235 -4.20 13.60 25.76
C ILE A 235 -4.89 14.82 26.33
N GLU A 236 -4.09 15.79 26.77
CA GLU A 236 -4.55 17.15 27.07
C GLU A 236 -4.35 18.03 25.83
N LEU A 237 -5.42 18.71 25.40
CA LEU A 237 -5.37 19.69 24.33
C LEU A 237 -6.23 20.91 24.72
N GLY A 238 -5.57 22.03 25.00
CA GLY A 238 -6.22 23.21 25.59
C GLY A 238 -6.88 22.90 26.92
N ASP A 239 -8.16 23.24 27.07
CA ASP A 239 -8.96 23.03 28.27
C ASP A 239 -9.65 21.65 28.31
N PHE A 240 -9.24 20.71 27.47
CA PHE A 240 -9.89 19.41 27.31
C PHE A 240 -8.93 18.27 27.50
N ILE A 241 -9.47 17.15 28.02
CA ILE A 241 -8.86 15.81 27.99
C ILE A 241 -9.66 15.02 26.95
N MET A 242 -8.96 14.38 26.01
CA MET A 242 -9.59 13.63 24.94
C MET A 242 -8.80 12.39 24.57
N GLN A 243 -9.46 11.45 23.89
CA GLN A 243 -8.74 10.32 23.30
C GLN A 243 -7.66 10.80 22.35
N ARG A 244 -6.48 10.16 22.41
CA ARG A 244 -5.33 10.51 21.60
C ARG A 244 -5.56 10.30 20.12
N LYS A 245 -6.27 9.23 19.74
CA LYS A 245 -6.43 8.83 18.34
C LYS A 245 -7.73 9.35 17.74
N CYS A 246 -7.62 10.06 16.62
CA CYS A 246 -8.77 10.51 15.86
C CYS A 246 -9.65 9.33 15.41
N PRO A 247 -10.97 9.36 15.66
CA PRO A 247 -11.90 8.28 15.29
C PRO A 247 -11.95 7.96 13.80
N HIS A 248 -11.48 8.88 12.93
CA HIS A 248 -11.46 8.70 11.48
C HIS A 248 -10.43 7.65 11.04
N ARG A 249 -9.14 7.92 11.26
CA ARG A 249 -8.01 7.07 10.82
C ARG A 249 -6.88 7.02 11.83
N SER A 250 -7.21 7.08 13.10
CA SER A 250 -6.25 6.94 14.21
C SER A 250 -5.06 7.92 14.15
N ALA A 251 -5.24 9.10 13.53
CA ALA A 251 -4.25 10.17 13.59
C ALA A 251 -4.02 10.58 15.04
N ASP A 252 -2.77 10.83 15.43
CA ASP A 252 -2.44 11.29 16.78
C ASP A 252 -2.84 12.75 16.95
N LEU A 253 -3.87 13.00 17.76
CA LEU A 253 -4.39 14.35 17.99
C LEU A 253 -3.45 15.23 18.82
N SER A 254 -2.44 14.67 19.48
CA SER A 254 -1.38 15.48 20.10
C SER A 254 -0.51 16.20 19.07
N GLN A 255 -0.45 15.69 17.83
CA GLN A 255 0.31 16.25 16.72
C GLN A 255 -0.59 16.98 15.70
N PHE A 256 -1.78 16.45 15.48
CA PHE A 256 -2.69 16.89 14.41
C PHE A 256 -4.00 17.48 14.93
N GLY A 257 -4.20 17.54 16.24
CA GLY A 257 -5.37 18.16 16.86
C GLY A 257 -5.15 19.65 17.08
N VAL A 258 -6.14 20.47 16.72
CA VAL A 258 -6.21 21.89 17.09
C VAL A 258 -7.61 22.20 17.57
N ILE A 259 -7.73 23.18 18.49
CA ILE A 259 -9.03 23.70 18.92
C ILE A 259 -9.35 24.95 18.10
N GLU A 260 -10.48 24.91 17.39
CA GLU A 260 -11.03 26.03 16.63
C GLU A 260 -12.43 26.34 17.15
N GLY A 261 -12.54 27.33 18.03
CA GLY A 261 -13.81 27.67 18.70
C GLY A 261 -14.37 26.47 19.48
N ASP A 262 -15.56 26.02 19.15
CA ASP A 262 -16.25 24.88 19.81
C ASP A 262 -15.92 23.54 19.21
N TYR A 263 -14.80 23.42 18.45
CA TYR A 263 -14.44 22.20 17.75
C TYR A 263 -12.99 21.80 17.99
N VAL A 264 -12.79 20.48 18.10
CA VAL A 264 -11.49 19.85 17.86
C VAL A 264 -11.39 19.51 16.39
N VAL A 265 -10.37 20.01 15.73
CA VAL A 265 -10.11 19.77 14.30
C VAL A 265 -8.88 18.88 14.15
N CYS A 266 -9.04 17.73 13.49
CA CYS A 266 -7.91 16.92 13.06
C CYS A 266 -7.37 17.48 11.74
N THR A 267 -6.24 18.20 11.79
CA THR A 267 -5.66 18.91 10.63
C THR A 267 -5.18 17.98 9.52
N LEU A 268 -4.96 16.68 9.85
CA LEU A 268 -4.50 15.71 8.85
C LEU A 268 -5.55 15.42 7.75
N HIS A 269 -6.85 15.45 8.13
CA HIS A 269 -7.95 15.16 7.19
C HIS A 269 -9.13 16.13 7.33
N GLY A 270 -9.03 17.20 8.14
CA GLY A 270 -10.07 18.22 8.32
C GLY A 270 -11.31 17.76 9.10
N TRP A 271 -11.26 16.64 9.83
CA TRP A 271 -12.38 16.16 10.61
C TRP A 271 -12.60 17.03 11.85
N LYS A 272 -13.87 17.39 12.10
CA LYS A 272 -14.28 18.29 13.18
C LYS A 272 -15.18 17.57 14.17
N PHE A 273 -14.87 17.72 15.46
CA PHE A 273 -15.61 17.14 16.58
C PHE A 273 -16.01 18.25 17.56
N ARG A 274 -17.25 18.25 18.01
CA ARG A 274 -17.70 19.24 18.99
C ARG A 274 -16.99 19.05 20.33
N THR A 275 -16.55 20.14 20.95
CA THR A 275 -15.91 20.07 22.28
C THR A 275 -16.90 19.74 23.38
N ALA A 276 -18.19 20.03 23.18
CA ALA A 276 -19.24 19.83 24.18
C ALA A 276 -19.60 18.35 24.42
N ASP A 277 -19.59 17.53 23.35
CA ASP A 277 -20.07 16.14 23.39
C ASP A 277 -19.27 15.17 22.53
N GLY A 278 -18.25 15.64 21.83
CA GLY A 278 -17.43 14.84 20.93
C GLY A 278 -18.09 14.43 19.62
N SER A 279 -19.33 14.88 19.33
CA SER A 279 -20.02 14.52 18.10
C SER A 279 -19.27 15.02 16.87
N CYS A 280 -19.22 14.16 15.84
CA CYS A 280 -18.50 14.46 14.60
C CYS A 280 -19.40 15.21 13.60
N LEU A 281 -18.89 16.28 13.00
CA LEU A 281 -19.60 17.01 11.95
C LEU A 281 -19.51 16.33 10.58
N ASN A 282 -18.55 15.44 10.38
CA ASN A 282 -18.27 14.81 9.10
C ASN A 282 -18.94 13.44 8.93
N ALA A 283 -19.35 12.79 10.05
CA ALA A 283 -19.98 11.48 10.04
C ALA A 283 -20.78 11.24 11.33
N GLU A 284 -22.00 10.73 11.22
CA GLU A 284 -22.89 10.48 12.36
C GLU A 284 -22.47 9.27 13.22
N ASP A 285 -21.73 8.33 12.65
CA ASP A 285 -21.30 7.08 13.31
C ASP A 285 -19.95 7.19 14.02
N ARG A 286 -19.38 8.40 14.11
CA ARG A 286 -18.07 8.67 14.72
C ARG A 286 -18.18 9.71 15.80
N SER A 287 -17.54 9.47 16.92
CA SER A 287 -17.45 10.45 18.02
C SER A 287 -16.06 10.44 18.64
N LEU A 288 -15.63 11.56 19.14
CA LEU A 288 -14.39 11.75 19.89
C LEU A 288 -14.72 11.64 21.40
N SER A 289 -14.04 10.77 22.12
CA SER A 289 -14.11 10.82 23.58
C SER A 289 -13.38 12.08 24.06
N ILE A 290 -14.13 13.01 24.67
CA ILE A 290 -13.64 14.31 25.12
C ILE A 290 -14.38 14.75 26.39
N ARG A 291 -13.67 15.42 27.29
CA ARG A 291 -14.23 16.04 28.50
C ARG A 291 -13.44 17.29 28.88
N PRO A 292 -14.06 18.24 29.62
CA PRO A 292 -13.32 19.36 30.18
C PRO A 292 -12.20 18.89 31.11
N ARG A 293 -11.11 19.66 31.09
CA ARG A 293 -10.03 19.51 32.07
C ARG A 293 -10.47 20.25 33.35
N VAL A 294 -10.62 19.50 34.44
CA VAL A 294 -10.99 20.04 35.77
C VAL A 294 -9.79 20.74 36.43
#